data_469fec02b45b89638ebc3b55fef9bd39
#
_entry.id   469fec02b45b89638ebc3b55fef9bd39
#
_cell.length_a   1.000
_cell.length_b   1.000
_cell.length_c   1.000
_cell.angle_alpha   90.00
_cell.angle_beta   90.00
_cell.angle_gamma   90.00
#
_symmetry.space_group_name_H-M   'P 1'
#
loop_
_entity.id
_entity.type
_entity.pdbx_description
1 polymer ?
#
loop_
_entity_poly.entity_id
_entity_poly.type
_entity_poly.pdbx_seq_one_letter_code
_entity_poly.pdbx_strand_id
1 'polypeptide(L)'
;MNNDYDVIIVGSGITGGWAAKEFCERGFNTLVIERGRNVDHRGPEYKDFQAPWDLQNRGMPEETLAENGHYATLRKKGHLYKTDALHFFVDDKKHPYSYPENKPFMWTRGYQLGGRSLTWGRQVLRWSPMDFEANAKDGHGIEWPIGYEDLAPWYSYVEKFIGVSANKDGLKTLPDGEFQTPWEMSYAEQYISNNIAKKYTDRHLIIGRAANLTSPTEEQTALGRGKCLARSYCRRGCSFGAYFSSQSATLPAAHKTGNLT
;
A
#
# COMPACT_ATOMS: atom_id res chain seq x y z
N MET A 1 16.70 18.21 27.42
CA MET A 1 15.67 18.02 26.41
C MET A 1 14.46 17.50 27.16
N ASN A 2 13.34 18.20 27.08
CA ASN A 2 12.11 17.71 27.70
C ASN A 2 11.62 16.54 26.83
N ASN A 3 11.53 15.35 27.40
CA ASN A 3 11.13 14.12 26.68
C ASN A 3 9.62 13.86 26.85
N ASP A 4 8.83 14.92 27.00
CA ASP A 4 7.39 14.82 27.14
C ASP A 4 6.74 14.79 25.75
N TYR A 5 5.98 13.76 25.47
CA TYR A 5 5.22 13.58 24.23
C TYR A 5 3.72 13.61 24.53
N ASP A 6 2.97 14.30 23.67
CA ASP A 6 1.51 14.30 23.74
C ASP A 6 0.93 12.99 23.20
N VAL A 7 1.63 12.37 22.24
CA VAL A 7 1.18 11.15 21.54
C VAL A 7 2.34 10.18 21.36
N ILE A 8 2.09 8.92 21.64
CA ILE A 8 3.01 7.81 21.34
C ILE A 8 2.33 6.86 20.37
N ILE A 9 2.98 6.61 19.23
CA ILE A 9 2.50 5.72 18.17
C ILE A 9 3.43 4.52 18.08
N VAL A 10 2.87 3.31 18.14
CA VAL A 10 3.63 2.06 18.02
C VAL A 10 3.49 1.49 16.62
N GLY A 11 4.59 1.54 15.86
CA GLY A 11 4.68 1.09 14.47
C GLY A 11 4.44 2.21 13.46
N SER A 12 5.27 2.25 12.43
CA SER A 12 5.27 3.27 11.36
C SER A 12 4.57 2.80 10.06
N GLY A 13 3.83 1.70 10.12
CA GLY A 13 3.08 1.17 8.97
C GLY A 13 2.01 2.13 8.45
N ILE A 14 1.11 1.66 7.58
CA ILE A 14 0.08 2.52 6.97
C ILE A 14 -0.69 3.31 8.04
N THR A 15 -1.23 2.64 9.05
CA THR A 15 -2.04 3.27 10.10
C THR A 15 -1.22 4.22 10.97
N GLY A 16 -0.03 3.76 11.44
CA GLY A 16 0.82 4.58 12.29
C GLY A 16 1.39 5.79 11.55
N GLY A 17 1.72 5.65 10.27
CA GLY A 17 2.14 6.77 9.43
C GLY A 17 1.04 7.84 9.28
N TRP A 18 -0.22 7.42 9.09
CA TRP A 18 -1.36 8.34 9.08
C TRP A 18 -1.56 9.02 10.43
N ALA A 19 -1.55 8.26 11.53
CA ALA A 19 -1.66 8.84 12.87
C ALA A 19 -0.54 9.86 13.13
N ALA A 20 0.70 9.56 12.79
CA ALA A 20 1.82 10.48 12.92
C ALA A 20 1.59 11.78 12.13
N LYS A 21 1.20 11.68 10.86
CA LYS A 21 0.86 12.86 10.05
C LYS A 21 -0.22 13.70 10.69
N GLU A 22 -1.35 13.08 11.06
CA GLU A 22 -2.51 13.80 11.58
C GLU A 22 -2.24 14.51 12.92
N PHE A 23 -1.54 13.85 13.84
CA PHE A 23 -1.20 14.47 15.12
C PHE A 23 -0.14 15.56 14.97
N CYS A 24 0.93 15.31 14.20
CA CYS A 24 1.99 16.28 13.99
C CYS A 24 1.49 17.55 13.28
N GLU A 25 0.63 17.43 12.28
CA GLU A 25 0.04 18.57 11.56
C GLU A 25 -0.94 19.38 12.45
N ARG A 26 -1.49 18.77 13.50
CA ARG A 26 -2.29 19.47 14.52
C ARG A 26 -1.45 20.06 15.67
N GLY A 27 -0.13 19.97 15.57
CA GLY A 27 0.81 20.56 16.54
C GLY A 27 1.14 19.69 17.74
N PHE A 28 0.71 18.43 17.78
CA PHE A 28 1.06 17.52 18.87
C PHE A 28 2.50 17.03 18.75
N ASN A 29 3.26 17.07 19.85
CA ASN A 29 4.58 16.48 19.96
C ASN A 29 4.45 14.95 19.98
N THR A 30 4.85 14.30 18.89
CA THR A 30 4.52 12.89 18.62
C THR A 30 5.77 12.03 18.56
N LEU A 31 5.79 10.94 19.32
CA LEU A 31 6.81 9.90 19.26
C LEU A 31 6.28 8.70 18.44
N VAL A 32 7.04 8.29 17.43
CA VAL A 32 6.80 7.02 16.70
C VAL A 32 7.86 6.00 17.06
N ILE A 33 7.45 4.88 17.63
CA ILE A 33 8.33 3.76 17.97
C ILE A 33 8.20 2.68 16.88
N GLU A 34 9.29 2.42 16.16
CA GLU A 34 9.38 1.41 15.11
C GLU A 34 10.40 0.34 15.46
N ARG A 35 10.01 -0.94 15.37
CA ARG A 35 10.92 -2.07 15.64
C ARG A 35 11.88 -2.37 14.49
N GLY A 36 11.50 -1.95 13.28
CA GLY A 36 12.20 -2.28 12.04
C GLY A 36 13.35 -1.31 11.73
N ARG A 37 14.14 -1.69 10.76
CA ARG A 37 15.26 -0.87 10.28
C ARG A 37 14.75 0.26 9.37
N ASN A 38 15.52 1.32 9.27
CA ASN A 38 15.29 2.31 8.22
C ASN A 38 15.66 1.72 6.86
N VAL A 39 14.81 1.96 5.87
CA VAL A 39 15.03 1.62 4.46
C VAL A 39 14.79 2.90 3.66
N ASP A 40 15.85 3.54 3.24
CA ASP A 40 15.72 4.74 2.41
C ASP A 40 15.15 4.36 1.04
N HIS A 41 14.03 4.99 0.65
CA HIS A 41 13.38 4.74 -0.64
C HIS A 41 14.20 5.22 -1.86
N ARG A 42 15.30 5.94 -1.63
CA ARG A 42 16.29 6.32 -2.65
C ARG A 42 17.61 5.58 -2.47
N GLY A 43 17.70 4.75 -1.46
CA GLY A 43 18.89 4.01 -1.12
C GLY A 43 19.09 2.72 -1.95
N PRO A 44 20.21 2.04 -1.73
CA PRO A 44 20.63 0.87 -2.53
C PRO A 44 19.72 -0.36 -2.34
N GLU A 45 18.86 -0.35 -1.33
CA GLU A 45 17.89 -1.43 -1.10
C GLU A 45 16.72 -1.40 -2.08
N TYR A 46 16.45 -0.24 -2.69
CA TYR A 46 15.47 -0.13 -3.75
C TYR A 46 16.11 -0.53 -5.08
N LYS A 47 15.69 -1.68 -5.60
CA LYS A 47 16.32 -2.32 -6.77
C LYS A 47 15.56 -2.03 -8.07
N ASP A 48 14.74 -1.01 -8.09
CA ASP A 48 13.89 -0.68 -9.23
C ASP A 48 14.64 -0.12 -10.45
N PHE A 49 15.91 0.28 -10.27
CA PHE A 49 16.82 0.66 -11.37
C PHE A 49 17.76 -0.46 -11.82
N GLN A 50 17.83 -1.58 -11.09
CA GLN A 50 18.69 -2.69 -11.48
C GLN A 50 18.05 -3.45 -12.63
N ALA A 51 18.83 -3.70 -13.68
CA ALA A 51 18.40 -4.58 -14.75
C ALA A 51 18.32 -6.05 -14.27
N PRO A 52 17.48 -6.89 -14.90
CA PRO A 52 17.34 -8.29 -14.47
C PRO A 52 18.65 -9.07 -14.43
N TRP A 53 19.58 -8.78 -15.32
CA TRP A 53 20.90 -9.44 -15.36
C TRP A 53 21.87 -8.96 -14.29
N ASP A 54 21.65 -7.80 -13.68
CA ASP A 54 22.44 -7.26 -12.55
C ASP A 54 21.94 -7.78 -11.19
N LEU A 55 20.77 -8.41 -11.18
CA LEU A 55 20.23 -9.01 -9.97
C LEU A 55 20.88 -10.38 -9.73
N GLN A 56 21.16 -10.68 -8.45
CA GLN A 56 21.59 -12.00 -8.04
C GLN A 56 20.62 -13.07 -8.60
N ASN A 57 21.16 -14.11 -9.23
CA ASN A 57 20.39 -15.18 -9.88
C ASN A 57 19.32 -14.64 -10.87
N ARG A 58 19.57 -13.48 -11.51
CA ARG A 58 18.61 -12.78 -12.39
C ARG A 58 17.24 -12.54 -11.73
N GLY A 59 17.22 -12.31 -10.41
CA GLY A 59 16.01 -12.10 -9.63
C GLY A 59 15.26 -13.39 -9.26
N MET A 60 15.79 -14.56 -9.59
CA MET A 60 15.25 -15.83 -9.11
C MET A 60 15.71 -16.10 -7.68
N PRO A 61 14.86 -16.68 -6.84
CA PRO A 61 15.25 -17.07 -5.50
C PRO A 61 16.34 -18.13 -5.52
N GLU A 62 17.23 -18.08 -4.56
CA GLU A 62 18.19 -19.15 -4.32
C GLU A 62 17.46 -20.36 -3.72
N GLU A 63 17.54 -21.51 -4.38
CA GLU A 63 16.85 -22.73 -3.94
C GLU A 63 17.34 -23.20 -2.57
N THR A 64 18.63 -23.05 -2.30
CA THR A 64 19.22 -23.39 -1.00
C THR A 64 18.63 -22.61 0.18
N LEU A 65 18.19 -21.37 -0.01
CA LEU A 65 17.48 -20.62 1.04
C LEU A 65 16.17 -21.29 1.41
N ALA A 66 15.45 -21.79 0.42
CA ALA A 66 14.20 -22.46 0.60
C ALA A 66 14.35 -23.84 1.27
N GLU A 67 15.35 -24.62 0.85
CA GLU A 67 15.69 -25.94 1.43
C GLU A 67 16.07 -25.82 2.90
N ASN A 68 16.78 -24.74 3.26
CA ASN A 68 17.15 -24.43 4.63
C ASN A 68 16.03 -23.78 5.46
N GLY A 69 14.79 -23.71 4.97
CA GLY A 69 13.63 -23.20 5.71
C GLY A 69 13.51 -21.68 5.81
N HIS A 70 14.35 -20.93 5.08
CA HIS A 70 14.22 -19.47 5.02
C HIS A 70 12.98 -19.05 4.24
N TYR A 71 12.30 -17.99 4.70
CA TYR A 71 11.11 -17.43 4.06
C TYR A 71 9.99 -18.43 3.76
N ALA A 72 9.78 -19.41 4.64
CA ALA A 72 8.82 -20.51 4.42
C ALA A 72 7.40 -20.03 4.07
N THR A 73 6.92 -18.97 4.72
CA THR A 73 5.60 -18.37 4.44
C THR A 73 5.54 -17.74 3.04
N LEU A 74 6.58 -17.02 2.64
CA LEU A 74 6.63 -16.40 1.30
C LEU A 74 6.73 -17.44 0.20
N ARG A 75 7.49 -18.51 0.43
CA ARG A 75 7.61 -19.63 -0.50
C ARG A 75 6.25 -20.26 -0.78
N LYS A 76 5.44 -20.51 0.26
CA LYS A 76 4.08 -21.02 0.09
C LYS A 76 3.18 -20.09 -0.72
N LYS A 77 3.40 -18.77 -0.63
CA LYS A 77 2.67 -17.75 -1.40
C LYS A 77 3.23 -17.53 -2.83
N GLY A 78 4.33 -18.15 -3.19
CA GLY A 78 4.94 -18.17 -4.52
C GLY A 78 5.22 -16.81 -5.17
N HIS A 79 4.17 -16.07 -5.52
CA HIS A 79 4.28 -14.77 -6.20
C HIS A 79 5.03 -13.68 -5.41
N LEU A 80 5.13 -13.81 -4.09
CA LEU A 80 5.90 -12.90 -3.23
C LEU A 80 7.35 -13.34 -3.04
N TYR A 81 7.68 -14.59 -3.36
CA TYR A 81 9.01 -15.15 -3.19
C TYR A 81 9.89 -14.78 -4.39
N LYS A 82 10.45 -13.58 -4.37
CA LYS A 82 11.33 -13.04 -5.41
C LYS A 82 12.54 -12.38 -4.77
N THR A 83 13.74 -12.73 -5.20
CA THR A 83 15.01 -12.26 -4.63
C THR A 83 15.13 -10.74 -4.60
N ASP A 84 14.55 -10.06 -5.59
CA ASP A 84 14.55 -8.60 -5.71
C ASP A 84 13.70 -7.88 -4.67
N ALA A 85 12.91 -8.61 -3.88
CA ALA A 85 12.01 -8.07 -2.89
C ALA A 85 12.07 -8.78 -1.51
N LEU A 86 12.85 -9.86 -1.37
CA LEU A 86 12.90 -10.64 -0.12
C LEU A 86 13.30 -9.79 1.08
N HIS A 87 14.20 -8.82 0.90
CA HIS A 87 14.67 -7.94 1.97
C HIS A 87 13.58 -7.05 2.58
N PHE A 88 12.43 -6.88 1.93
CA PHE A 88 11.26 -6.21 2.49
C PHE A 88 10.38 -7.12 3.36
N PHE A 89 10.71 -8.39 3.45
CA PHE A 89 9.94 -9.36 4.21
C PHE A 89 10.76 -9.97 5.34
N VAL A 90 10.07 -10.37 6.39
CA VAL A 90 10.68 -11.06 7.51
C VAL A 90 10.96 -12.51 7.13
N ASP A 91 12.17 -12.96 7.42
CA ASP A 91 12.57 -14.34 7.30
C ASP A 91 12.05 -15.15 8.51
N ASP A 92 11.16 -16.09 8.26
CA ASP A 92 10.51 -16.90 9.29
C ASP A 92 11.50 -17.77 10.09
N LYS A 93 12.64 -18.13 9.49
CA LYS A 93 13.69 -18.89 10.18
C LYS A 93 14.37 -18.04 11.24
N LYS A 94 14.61 -16.74 10.97
CA LYS A 94 15.24 -15.80 11.91
C LYS A 94 14.27 -15.26 12.94
N HIS A 95 13.01 -15.16 12.57
CA HIS A 95 11.92 -14.63 13.40
C HIS A 95 10.71 -15.56 13.34
N PRO A 96 10.77 -16.72 13.99
CA PRO A 96 9.70 -17.71 13.96
C PRO A 96 8.44 -17.17 14.64
N TYR A 97 7.31 -17.71 14.27
CA TYR A 97 6.03 -17.52 14.93
C TYR A 97 5.29 -18.87 15.03
N SER A 98 4.40 -18.99 15.98
CA SER A 98 3.58 -20.19 16.18
C SER A 98 2.10 -19.86 16.03
N TYR A 99 1.32 -20.88 15.72
CA TYR A 99 -0.14 -20.86 15.68
C TYR A 99 -0.66 -22.24 16.11
N PRO A 100 -1.91 -22.32 16.61
CA PRO A 100 -2.53 -23.61 16.93
C PRO A 100 -2.64 -24.47 15.65
N GLU A 101 -2.36 -25.76 15.75
CA GLU A 101 -2.37 -26.69 14.59
C GLU A 101 -3.70 -26.70 13.84
N ASN A 102 -4.82 -26.60 14.57
CA ASN A 102 -6.17 -26.55 14.00
C ASN A 102 -6.56 -25.18 13.42
N LYS A 103 -5.70 -24.15 13.52
CA LYS A 103 -5.94 -22.80 13.01
C LYS A 103 -4.68 -22.27 12.29
N PRO A 104 -4.29 -22.86 11.15
CA PRO A 104 -3.07 -22.46 10.45
C PRO A 104 -3.17 -21.03 9.95
N PHE A 105 -2.08 -20.27 10.11
CA PHE A 105 -2.01 -18.87 9.71
C PHE A 105 -0.70 -18.55 8.99
N MET A 106 -0.78 -17.97 7.80
CA MET A 106 0.38 -17.54 7.03
C MET A 106 0.62 -16.04 7.22
N TRP A 107 1.48 -15.69 8.17
CA TRP A 107 1.78 -14.31 8.52
C TRP A 107 2.94 -13.73 7.72
N THR A 108 2.63 -13.00 6.65
CA THR A 108 3.61 -12.22 5.90
C THR A 108 3.89 -10.91 6.62
N ARG A 109 5.14 -10.68 7.04
CA ARG A 109 5.56 -9.53 7.86
C ARG A 109 6.64 -8.72 7.15
N GLY A 110 6.73 -7.42 7.50
CA GLY A 110 7.84 -6.55 7.12
C GLY A 110 8.30 -5.78 8.35
N TYR A 111 9.59 -5.89 8.71
CA TYR A 111 10.21 -5.19 9.84
C TYR A 111 11.13 -4.09 9.32
N GLN A 112 10.54 -3.04 8.78
CA GLN A 112 11.20 -1.82 8.32
C GLN A 112 10.30 -0.62 8.54
N LEU A 113 10.90 0.56 8.53
CA LEU A 113 10.18 1.83 8.55
C LEU A 113 9.14 1.86 7.40
N GLY A 114 7.91 2.19 7.73
CA GLY A 114 6.78 2.11 6.80
C GLY A 114 6.14 0.72 6.69
N GLY A 115 6.74 -0.33 7.26
CA GLY A 115 6.18 -1.67 7.35
C GLY A 115 5.70 -2.23 6.00
N ARG A 116 4.50 -2.79 6.01
CA ARG A 116 3.87 -3.39 4.81
C ARG A 116 3.38 -2.35 3.79
N SER A 117 3.41 -1.06 4.08
CA SER A 117 3.12 -0.03 3.09
C SER A 117 4.10 -0.04 1.90
N LEU A 118 5.30 -0.60 2.09
CA LEU A 118 6.29 -0.75 1.02
C LEU A 118 5.95 -1.89 0.03
N THR A 119 5.13 -2.85 0.45
CA THR A 119 4.91 -4.11 -0.29
C THR A 119 3.44 -4.42 -0.60
N TRP A 120 2.53 -3.48 -0.38
CA TRP A 120 1.12 -3.67 -0.68
C TRP A 120 0.81 -3.57 -2.18
N GLY A 121 -0.41 -3.98 -2.58
CA GLY A 121 -0.81 -4.03 -3.99
C GLY A 121 -1.15 -2.70 -4.63
N ARG A 122 -1.28 -1.63 -3.88
CA ARG A 122 -1.65 -0.26 -4.30
C ARG A 122 -3.06 -0.12 -4.85
N GLN A 123 -3.86 -1.17 -4.83
CA GLN A 123 -5.27 -1.10 -5.19
C GLN A 123 -6.04 -0.33 -4.12
N VAL A 124 -6.85 0.63 -4.55
CA VAL A 124 -7.61 1.52 -3.67
C VAL A 124 -9.05 1.54 -4.12
N LEU A 125 -9.90 0.90 -3.35
CA LEU A 125 -11.33 0.82 -3.62
C LEU A 125 -12.09 1.36 -2.42
N ARG A 126 -13.13 2.15 -2.66
CA ARG A 126 -14.08 2.53 -1.61
C ARG A 126 -15.02 1.36 -1.34
N TRP A 127 -15.32 1.12 -0.10
CA TRP A 127 -16.50 0.32 0.22
C TRP A 127 -17.76 1.06 -0.21
N SER A 128 -18.71 0.34 -0.76
CA SER A 128 -20.02 0.88 -1.12
C SER A 128 -20.97 0.81 0.07
N PRO A 129 -22.13 1.48 0.05
CA PRO A 129 -23.18 1.29 1.05
C PRO A 129 -23.51 -0.18 1.29
N MET A 130 -23.51 -0.99 0.23
CA MET A 130 -23.77 -2.43 0.32
C MET A 130 -22.79 -3.18 1.22
N ASP A 131 -21.51 -2.79 1.24
CA ASP A 131 -20.47 -3.44 2.07
C ASP A 131 -20.72 -3.20 3.57
N PHE A 132 -21.25 -2.05 3.94
CA PHE A 132 -21.62 -1.72 5.33
C PHE A 132 -22.89 -2.45 5.78
N GLU A 133 -23.85 -2.63 4.89
CA GLU A 133 -25.15 -3.22 5.16
C GLU A 133 -25.14 -4.75 5.03
N ALA A 134 -24.11 -5.35 4.44
CA ALA A 134 -24.08 -6.78 4.06
C ALA A 134 -24.36 -7.70 5.25
N ASN A 135 -23.71 -7.48 6.39
CA ASN A 135 -23.90 -8.32 7.59
C ASN A 135 -25.35 -8.31 8.09
N ALA A 136 -25.99 -7.13 8.14
CA ALA A 136 -27.38 -7.01 8.55
C ALA A 136 -28.32 -7.68 7.55
N LYS A 137 -28.11 -7.47 6.24
CA LYS A 137 -28.93 -8.07 5.19
C LYS A 137 -28.83 -9.59 5.13
N ASP A 138 -27.63 -10.14 5.33
CA ASP A 138 -27.38 -11.58 5.29
C ASP A 138 -27.73 -12.29 6.62
N GLY A 139 -28.03 -11.52 7.67
CA GLY A 139 -28.34 -12.05 8.99
C GLY A 139 -27.11 -12.64 9.71
N HIS A 140 -25.90 -12.23 9.31
CA HIS A 140 -24.65 -12.69 9.88
C HIS A 140 -23.88 -11.54 10.56
N GLY A 141 -23.51 -11.74 11.82
CA GLY A 141 -22.70 -10.78 12.55
C GLY A 141 -23.49 -9.55 13.03
N ILE A 142 -22.76 -8.46 13.28
CA ILE A 142 -23.29 -7.21 13.84
C ILE A 142 -23.25 -6.15 12.71
N GLU A 143 -24.29 -5.33 12.65
CA GLU A 143 -24.32 -4.17 11.77
C GLU A 143 -23.19 -3.19 12.11
N TRP A 144 -22.60 -2.59 11.09
CA TRP A 144 -21.62 -1.53 11.29
C TRP A 144 -22.30 -0.29 11.91
N PRO A 145 -21.69 0.33 12.94
CA PRO A 145 -22.25 1.54 13.57
C PRO A 145 -22.05 2.80 12.74
N ILE A 146 -21.41 2.69 11.56
CA ILE A 146 -21.13 3.76 10.60
C ILE A 146 -21.49 3.28 9.19
N GLY A 147 -21.87 4.22 8.32
CA GLY A 147 -22.18 3.95 6.93
C GLY A 147 -21.18 4.56 5.95
N TYR A 148 -21.48 4.42 4.67
CA TYR A 148 -20.65 4.98 3.59
C TYR A 148 -20.51 6.51 3.71
N GLU A 149 -21.60 7.21 4.00
CA GLU A 149 -21.63 8.68 4.05
C GLU A 149 -20.73 9.25 5.16
N ASP A 150 -20.58 8.53 6.27
CA ASP A 150 -19.68 8.91 7.36
C ASP A 150 -18.21 8.84 6.92
N LEU A 151 -17.87 7.94 5.99
CA LEU A 151 -16.51 7.73 5.52
C LEU A 151 -16.21 8.42 4.18
N ALA A 152 -17.20 8.81 3.39
CA ALA A 152 -17.01 9.41 2.07
C ALA A 152 -16.06 10.64 2.07
N PRO A 153 -16.16 11.59 3.02
CA PRO A 153 -15.23 12.71 3.11
C PRO A 153 -13.78 12.27 3.40
N TRP A 154 -13.62 11.25 4.24
CA TRP A 154 -12.31 10.71 4.60
C TRP A 154 -11.67 9.92 3.46
N TYR A 155 -12.45 9.18 2.68
CA TYR A 155 -11.99 8.59 1.43
C TYR A 155 -11.43 9.67 0.49
N SER A 156 -12.18 10.75 0.27
CA SER A 156 -11.75 11.86 -0.59
C SER A 156 -10.45 12.52 -0.08
N TYR A 157 -10.34 12.74 1.22
CA TYR A 157 -9.14 13.27 1.86
C TYR A 157 -7.91 12.37 1.63
N VAL A 158 -8.07 11.07 1.90
CA VAL A 158 -6.99 10.09 1.74
C VAL A 158 -6.60 9.95 0.26
N GLU A 159 -7.56 9.82 -0.66
CA GLU A 159 -7.31 9.66 -2.09
C GLU A 159 -6.53 10.83 -2.69
N LYS A 160 -6.86 12.07 -2.32
CA LYS A 160 -6.13 13.27 -2.73
C LYS A 160 -4.69 13.22 -2.23
N PHE A 161 -4.49 12.96 -0.94
CA PHE A 161 -3.17 12.96 -0.35
C PHE A 161 -2.25 11.86 -0.91
N ILE A 162 -2.76 10.61 -0.99
CA ILE A 162 -1.96 9.50 -1.50
C ILE A 162 -1.75 9.55 -3.02
N GLY A 163 -2.65 10.20 -3.74
CA GLY A 163 -2.65 10.29 -5.19
C GLY A 163 -3.15 9.01 -5.84
N VAL A 164 -4.47 8.85 -5.93
CA VAL A 164 -5.10 7.71 -6.61
C VAL A 164 -5.36 8.05 -8.06
N SER A 165 -4.85 7.23 -8.98
CA SER A 165 -5.17 7.31 -10.41
C SER A 165 -6.34 6.39 -10.74
N ALA A 166 -7.40 6.93 -11.37
CA ALA A 166 -8.59 6.17 -11.74
C ALA A 166 -9.54 6.97 -12.62
N ASN A 167 -10.51 6.29 -13.21
CA ASN A 167 -11.70 6.90 -13.81
C ASN A 167 -12.84 7.04 -12.78
N LYS A 168 -13.71 8.02 -13.01
CA LYS A 168 -15.03 8.07 -12.40
C LYS A 168 -15.98 7.25 -13.30
N ASP A 169 -16.34 6.05 -12.84
CA ASP A 169 -17.07 5.07 -13.64
C ASP A 169 -18.59 5.08 -13.36
N GLY A 170 -19.04 5.79 -12.32
CA GLY A 170 -20.46 5.90 -11.95
C GLY A 170 -21.09 4.60 -11.44
N LEU A 171 -20.30 3.67 -10.93
CA LEU A 171 -20.77 2.36 -10.50
C LEU A 171 -21.29 2.40 -9.05
N LYS A 172 -22.51 1.95 -8.82
CA LYS A 172 -23.13 1.92 -7.47
C LYS A 172 -22.36 1.04 -6.49
N THR A 173 -21.78 -0.06 -6.97
CA THR A 173 -20.99 -1.02 -6.17
C THR A 173 -19.54 -0.61 -5.98
N LEU A 174 -19.11 0.46 -6.64
CA LEU A 174 -17.77 1.01 -6.55
C LEU A 174 -17.84 2.53 -6.64
N PRO A 175 -18.19 3.23 -5.55
CA PRO A 175 -18.36 4.68 -5.54
C PRO A 175 -17.14 5.42 -6.08
N ASP A 176 -17.39 6.48 -6.82
CA ASP A 176 -16.33 7.33 -7.35
C ASP A 176 -15.66 8.17 -6.28
N GLY A 177 -14.42 8.52 -6.52
CA GLY A 177 -13.57 9.26 -5.60
C GLY A 177 -12.91 10.47 -6.23
N GLU A 178 -11.83 10.92 -5.56
CA GLU A 178 -11.02 12.06 -5.99
C GLU A 178 -9.73 11.55 -6.63
N PHE A 179 -9.74 11.47 -7.95
CA PHE A 179 -8.71 10.78 -8.72
C PHE A 179 -7.84 11.72 -9.54
N GLN A 180 -6.58 11.33 -9.70
CA GLN A 180 -5.67 11.84 -10.72
C GLN A 180 -5.99 11.21 -12.07
N THR A 181 -5.38 11.73 -13.14
CA THR A 181 -5.51 11.18 -14.49
C THR A 181 -5.34 9.65 -14.49
N PRO A 182 -6.28 8.90 -15.03
CA PRO A 182 -6.19 7.45 -15.08
C PRO A 182 -5.09 6.97 -16.04
N TRP A 183 -4.67 5.72 -15.89
CA TRP A 183 -3.98 5.01 -16.95
C TRP A 183 -4.95 4.66 -18.07
N GLU A 184 -4.47 4.63 -19.29
CA GLU A 184 -5.27 4.17 -20.41
C GLU A 184 -5.30 2.63 -20.47
N MET A 185 -6.42 2.09 -20.87
CA MET A 185 -6.52 0.67 -21.20
C MET A 185 -5.69 0.36 -22.45
N SER A 186 -5.02 -0.78 -22.45
CA SER A 186 -4.41 -1.34 -23.65
C SER A 186 -5.48 -1.64 -24.70
N TYR A 187 -5.09 -1.80 -25.96
CA TYR A 187 -6.02 -2.15 -27.03
C TYR A 187 -6.83 -3.42 -26.72
N ALA A 188 -6.18 -4.44 -26.16
CA ALA A 188 -6.86 -5.68 -25.79
C ALA A 188 -7.90 -5.48 -24.69
N GLU A 189 -7.58 -4.69 -23.66
CA GLU A 189 -8.51 -4.36 -22.59
C GLU A 189 -9.70 -3.54 -23.11
N GLN A 190 -9.47 -2.54 -23.98
CA GLN A 190 -10.52 -1.76 -24.63
C GLN A 190 -11.44 -2.65 -25.48
N TYR A 191 -10.86 -3.56 -26.28
CA TYR A 191 -11.61 -4.50 -27.07
C TYR A 191 -12.54 -5.38 -26.23
N ILE A 192 -12.02 -5.94 -25.13
CA ILE A 192 -12.78 -6.77 -24.19
C ILE A 192 -13.87 -5.93 -23.49
N SER A 193 -13.52 -4.75 -22.99
CA SER A 193 -14.47 -3.83 -22.34
C SER A 193 -15.66 -3.50 -23.24
N ASN A 194 -15.37 -3.15 -24.50
CA ASN A 194 -16.40 -2.85 -25.50
C ASN A 194 -17.31 -4.05 -25.80
N ASN A 195 -16.77 -5.26 -25.84
CA ASN A 195 -17.55 -6.47 -26.07
C ASN A 195 -18.42 -6.84 -24.84
N ILE A 196 -17.92 -6.64 -23.64
CA ILE A 196 -18.70 -6.80 -22.41
C ILE A 196 -19.88 -5.81 -22.42
N ALA A 197 -19.62 -4.53 -22.68
CA ALA A 197 -20.65 -3.48 -22.71
C ALA A 197 -21.75 -3.72 -23.75
N LYS A 198 -21.44 -4.37 -24.90
CA LYS A 198 -22.43 -4.77 -25.89
C LYS A 198 -23.36 -5.90 -25.44
N LYS A 199 -22.84 -6.77 -24.55
CA LYS A 199 -23.56 -8.01 -24.18
C LYS A 199 -24.24 -7.90 -22.80
N TYR A 200 -23.68 -7.08 -21.89
CA TYR A 200 -24.15 -6.97 -20.52
C TYR A 200 -24.34 -5.51 -20.15
N THR A 201 -25.42 -5.20 -19.45
CA THR A 201 -25.73 -3.84 -18.96
C THR A 201 -25.23 -3.59 -17.54
N ASP A 202 -24.93 -4.66 -16.81
CA ASP A 202 -24.57 -4.66 -15.38
C ASP A 202 -23.13 -5.11 -15.11
N ARG A 203 -22.33 -5.35 -16.16
CA ARG A 203 -20.95 -5.80 -16.06
C ARG A 203 -20.03 -4.85 -16.79
N HIS A 204 -18.95 -4.47 -16.10
CA HIS A 204 -18.00 -3.48 -16.61
C HIS A 204 -16.56 -3.98 -16.42
N LEU A 205 -15.74 -3.83 -17.45
CA LEU A 205 -14.29 -3.88 -17.31
C LEU A 205 -13.80 -2.43 -17.26
N ILE A 206 -13.22 -2.06 -16.13
CA ILE A 206 -12.73 -0.71 -15.86
C ILE A 206 -11.22 -0.72 -15.66
N ILE A 207 -10.59 0.46 -15.78
CA ILE A 207 -9.18 0.62 -15.39
C ILE A 207 -9.04 0.51 -13.86
N GLY A 208 -7.96 -0.14 -13.39
CA GLY A 208 -7.74 -0.32 -11.95
C GLY A 208 -7.52 1.01 -11.23
N ARG A 209 -8.09 1.16 -10.03
CA ARG A 209 -7.84 2.30 -9.13
C ARG A 209 -6.58 2.04 -8.33
N ALA A 210 -5.57 2.87 -8.51
CA ALA A 210 -4.25 2.62 -7.93
C ALA A 210 -3.62 3.86 -7.32
N ALA A 211 -3.02 3.70 -6.15
CA ALA A 211 -2.29 4.76 -5.46
C ALA A 211 -0.90 5.01 -6.07
N ASN A 212 -0.88 5.35 -7.35
CA ASN A 212 0.31 5.70 -8.14
C ASN A 212 0.15 7.09 -8.72
N LEU A 213 1.09 8.00 -8.46
CA LEU A 213 1.04 9.37 -8.95
C LEU A 213 1.17 9.43 -10.48
N THR A 214 0.11 9.72 -11.17
CA THR A 214 0.10 9.99 -12.62
C THR A 214 0.24 11.48 -12.92
N SER A 215 -0.27 12.33 -12.04
CA SER A 215 -0.22 13.79 -12.11
C SER A 215 0.05 14.37 -10.72
N PRO A 216 1.32 14.30 -10.23
CA PRO A 216 1.64 14.73 -8.88
C PRO A 216 1.36 16.22 -8.69
N THR A 217 0.79 16.59 -7.54
CA THR A 217 0.58 17.97 -7.11
C THR A 217 1.87 18.56 -6.55
N GLU A 218 1.91 19.89 -6.36
CA GLU A 218 3.02 20.57 -5.70
C GLU A 218 3.25 20.05 -4.28
N GLU A 219 2.17 19.80 -3.52
CA GLU A 219 2.25 19.23 -2.18
C GLU A 219 2.94 17.85 -2.19
N GLN A 220 2.52 16.96 -3.10
CA GLN A 220 3.10 15.64 -3.23
C GLN A 220 4.57 15.68 -3.66
N THR A 221 4.94 16.60 -4.56
CA THR A 221 6.34 16.83 -4.97
C THR A 221 7.19 17.41 -3.84
N ALA A 222 6.63 18.28 -3.03
CA ALA A 222 7.32 18.85 -1.86
C ALA A 222 7.64 17.81 -0.77
N LEU A 223 6.97 16.66 -0.79
CA LEU A 223 7.31 15.47 0.02
C LEU A 223 8.38 14.58 -0.65
N GLY A 224 8.91 14.98 -1.80
CA GLY A 224 9.91 14.22 -2.56
C GLY A 224 9.31 13.11 -3.44
N ARG A 225 7.99 13.10 -3.67
CA ARG A 225 7.32 12.12 -4.53
C ARG A 225 7.30 12.59 -5.98
N GLY A 226 7.62 11.70 -6.90
CA GLY A 226 7.63 11.97 -8.32
C GLY A 226 6.56 11.21 -9.10
N LYS A 227 6.40 11.55 -10.39
CA LYS A 227 5.46 10.89 -11.30
C LYS A 227 5.81 9.41 -11.51
N CYS A 228 4.81 8.55 -11.56
CA CYS A 228 4.95 7.16 -11.94
C CYS A 228 5.31 7.03 -13.43
N LEU A 229 6.39 6.31 -13.71
CA LEU A 229 6.89 6.07 -15.07
C LEU A 229 6.46 4.71 -15.65
N ALA A 230 5.47 4.05 -15.05
CA ALA A 230 4.90 2.76 -15.51
C ALA A 230 5.95 1.65 -15.73
N ARG A 231 7.05 1.63 -14.97
CA ARG A 231 8.15 0.66 -15.15
C ARG A 231 7.83 -0.76 -14.69
N SER A 232 6.69 -0.99 -14.01
CA SER A 232 6.22 -2.28 -13.50
C SER A 232 7.13 -2.95 -12.43
N TYR A 233 8.09 -2.24 -11.87
CA TYR A 233 9.04 -2.75 -10.86
C TYR A 233 8.69 -2.41 -9.43
N CYS A 234 7.44 -2.06 -9.15
CA CYS A 234 6.98 -1.56 -7.85
C CYS A 234 7.29 -2.50 -6.66
N ARG A 235 7.41 -3.82 -6.88
CA ARG A 235 7.77 -4.78 -5.81
C ARG A 235 9.23 -4.64 -5.35
N ARG A 236 10.09 -4.00 -6.15
CA ARG A 236 11.50 -3.75 -5.84
C ARG A 236 11.72 -2.45 -5.06
N GLY A 237 10.64 -1.78 -4.70
CA GLY A 237 10.60 -0.42 -4.23
C GLY A 237 10.26 0.57 -5.34
N CYS A 238 10.21 1.86 -5.03
CA CYS A 238 10.04 2.92 -6.01
C CYS A 238 10.86 4.13 -5.60
N SER A 239 12.02 4.30 -6.20
CA SER A 239 12.94 5.42 -5.91
C SER A 239 12.34 6.79 -6.19
N PHE A 240 11.26 6.87 -6.97
CA PHE A 240 10.49 8.10 -7.20
C PHE A 240 9.45 8.37 -6.10
N GLY A 241 9.20 7.43 -5.17
CA GLY A 241 8.09 7.55 -4.22
C GLY A 241 6.72 7.69 -4.89
N ALA A 242 6.59 7.24 -6.15
CA ALA A 242 5.40 7.44 -6.96
C ALA A 242 4.19 6.67 -6.47
N TYR A 243 4.37 5.44 -5.94
CA TYR A 243 3.30 4.78 -5.22
C TYR A 243 3.29 5.22 -3.75
N PHE A 244 2.12 5.19 -3.16
CA PHE A 244 1.96 5.53 -1.74
C PHE A 244 2.61 4.49 -0.83
N SER A 245 3.43 4.98 0.10
CA SER A 245 3.88 4.28 1.30
C SER A 245 3.98 5.28 2.46
N SER A 246 3.98 4.80 3.69
CA SER A 246 4.19 5.69 4.84
C SER A 246 5.53 6.40 4.74
N GLN A 247 6.56 5.71 4.26
CA GLN A 247 7.90 6.23 4.09
C GLN A 247 8.00 7.33 3.02
N SER A 248 7.21 7.23 1.93
CA SER A 248 7.25 8.23 0.84
C SER A 248 6.27 9.39 1.02
N ALA A 249 5.30 9.29 1.94
CA ALA A 249 4.23 10.28 2.04
C ALA A 249 3.94 10.73 3.49
N THR A 250 3.33 9.90 4.33
CA THR A 250 2.83 10.33 5.64
C THR A 250 3.93 10.66 6.63
N LEU A 251 5.01 9.87 6.70
CA LEU A 251 6.15 10.17 7.58
C LEU A 251 6.91 11.44 7.14
N PRO A 252 7.23 11.66 5.85
CA PRO A 252 7.76 12.94 5.38
C PRO A 252 6.85 14.14 5.72
N ALA A 253 5.53 14.01 5.59
CA ALA A 253 4.60 15.06 5.98
C ALA A 253 4.67 15.37 7.48
N ALA A 254 4.68 14.33 8.32
CA ALA A 254 4.84 14.48 9.76
C ALA A 254 6.18 15.12 10.13
N HIS A 255 7.29 14.68 9.53
CA HIS A 255 8.63 15.25 9.76
C HIS A 255 8.71 16.75 9.39
N LYS A 256 8.04 17.16 8.31
CA LYS A 256 8.03 18.55 7.86
C LYS A 256 7.46 19.52 8.90
N THR A 257 6.63 19.06 9.82
CA THR A 257 6.05 19.88 10.89
C THR A 257 7.04 20.21 12.02
N GLY A 258 8.11 19.43 12.17
CA GLY A 258 9.05 19.52 13.30
C GLY A 258 8.54 18.86 14.59
N ASN A 259 7.35 18.28 14.62
CA ASN A 259 6.70 17.70 15.81
C ASN A 259 6.87 16.17 15.90
N LEU A 260 7.63 15.52 14.99
CA LEU A 260 7.85 14.07 14.96
C LEU A 260 9.24 13.71 15.51
N THR A 261 9.22 12.74 16.45
CA THR A 261 10.41 12.05 16.94
C THR A 261 10.33 10.56 16.63
#